data_a0f161ade2872671ba6a7176039416cc
#
_entry.id   a0f161ade2872671ba6a7176039416cc
#
_cell.length_a   1.000
_cell.length_b   1.000
_cell.length_c   1.000
_cell.angle_alpha   90.00
_cell.angle_beta   90.00
_cell.angle_gamma   90.00
#
_symmetry.space_group_name_H-M   'P 1'
#
loop_
_entity.id
_entity.type
_entity.pdbx_description
1 polymer ?
#
loop_
_entity_poly.entity_id
_entity_poly.type
_entity_poly.pdbx_seq_one_letter_code
_entity_poly.pdbx_strand_id
1 'polypeptide(L)'
;MFELENALDEYLSHLRIERGASPRTAEAYRRDLEDYLAFLDGEGVEGFGDIDREKVAAFERSLMEQNLAVTTVRRRISAVRGYHRFLVREGLTDANPADAVDIPKAADRLPDVLSIEEVGEMLDAFVGERPSDLRDRALLEVLYGCGLRASEAVGLDMEAVNFDDGFLRVFGKGSKERIVPIAGAAERALRRYLAEGRPALARAAANPTADATAAVFLNQRGGRL
;
A
#
# COMPACT_ATOMS: atom_id res chain seq x y z
N MET A 1 22.95 20.58 2.19
CA MET A 1 21.61 20.02 2.54
C MET A 1 20.49 20.48 1.60
N PHE A 2 20.25 21.76 1.33
CA PHE A 2 19.17 22.26 0.43
C PHE A 2 19.18 21.62 -0.98
N GLU A 3 20.34 21.38 -1.58
CA GLU A 3 20.44 20.70 -2.88
C GLU A 3 19.97 19.23 -2.81
N LEU A 4 20.25 18.55 -1.72
CA LEU A 4 19.83 17.17 -1.50
C LEU A 4 18.30 17.05 -1.33
N GLU A 5 17.68 18.00 -0.62
CA GLU A 5 16.23 18.07 -0.44
C GLU A 5 15.50 18.37 -1.75
N ASN A 6 16.03 19.33 -2.55
CA ASN A 6 15.46 19.61 -3.87
C ASN A 6 15.53 18.38 -4.79
N ALA A 7 16.67 17.68 -4.82
CA ALA A 7 16.83 16.46 -5.60
C ALA A 7 15.91 15.33 -5.11
N LEU A 8 15.58 15.28 -3.81
CA LEU A 8 14.59 14.35 -3.29
C LEU A 8 13.20 14.62 -3.88
N ASP A 9 12.76 15.87 -3.92
CA ASP A 9 11.47 16.23 -4.49
C ASP A 9 11.39 15.92 -5.99
N GLU A 10 12.48 16.16 -6.73
CA GLU A 10 12.60 15.79 -8.14
C GLU A 10 12.52 14.26 -8.32
N TYR A 11 13.23 13.50 -7.49
CA TYR A 11 13.18 12.04 -7.53
C TYR A 11 11.76 11.49 -7.24
N LEU A 12 11.07 12.05 -6.26
CA LEU A 12 9.70 11.65 -5.95
C LEU A 12 8.73 11.99 -7.09
N SER A 13 8.94 13.12 -7.76
CA SER A 13 8.20 13.51 -8.96
C SER A 13 8.47 12.54 -10.11
N HIS A 14 9.73 12.18 -10.35
CA HIS A 14 10.12 11.15 -11.32
C HIS A 14 9.45 9.80 -11.03
N LEU A 15 9.46 9.35 -9.77
CA LEU A 15 8.80 8.09 -9.38
C LEU A 15 7.31 8.09 -9.71
N ARG A 16 6.62 9.22 -9.46
CA ARG A 16 5.18 9.34 -9.69
C ARG A 16 4.84 9.46 -11.17
N ILE A 17 5.53 10.33 -11.90
CA ILE A 17 5.18 10.71 -13.28
C ILE A 17 5.75 9.70 -14.28
N GLU A 18 7.04 9.39 -14.19
CA GLU A 18 7.71 8.56 -15.20
C GLU A 18 7.64 7.05 -14.86
N ARG A 19 7.71 6.71 -13.55
CA ARG A 19 7.69 5.30 -13.11
C ARG A 19 6.30 4.80 -12.74
N GLY A 20 5.29 5.66 -12.72
CA GLY A 20 3.93 5.29 -12.34
C GLY A 20 3.80 4.71 -10.92
N ALA A 21 4.68 5.14 -10.00
CA ALA A 21 4.64 4.68 -8.62
C ALA A 21 3.34 5.13 -7.94
N SER A 22 2.75 4.25 -7.14
CA SER A 22 1.56 4.60 -6.39
C SER A 22 1.84 5.74 -5.39
N PRO A 23 0.83 6.57 -5.03
CA PRO A 23 1.00 7.60 -4.01
C PRO A 23 1.56 7.04 -2.69
N ARG A 24 1.13 5.85 -2.28
CA ARG A 24 1.66 5.16 -1.08
C ARG A 24 3.13 4.78 -1.21
N THR A 25 3.58 4.39 -2.41
CA THR A 25 4.98 4.06 -2.67
C THR A 25 5.84 5.31 -2.60
N ALA A 26 5.40 6.40 -3.25
CA ALA A 26 6.11 7.68 -3.21
C ALA A 26 6.21 8.24 -1.79
N GLU A 27 5.13 8.14 -1.01
CA GLU A 27 5.08 8.57 0.39
C GLU A 27 5.99 7.73 1.30
N ALA A 28 6.06 6.40 1.07
CA ALA A 28 6.98 5.53 1.80
C ALA A 28 8.44 5.87 1.48
N TYR A 29 8.76 6.12 0.21
CA TYR A 29 10.10 6.51 -0.22
C TYR A 29 10.46 7.91 0.29
N ARG A 30 9.51 8.86 0.33
CA ARG A 30 9.72 10.17 0.93
C ARG A 30 10.22 10.02 2.37
N ARG A 31 9.47 9.32 3.22
CA ARG A 31 9.85 9.12 4.63
C ARG A 31 11.18 8.42 4.80
N ASP A 32 11.44 7.38 3.99
CA ASP A 32 12.71 6.65 4.05
C ASP A 32 13.91 7.53 3.69
N LEU A 33 13.74 8.43 2.71
CA LEU A 33 14.79 9.31 2.25
C LEU A 33 14.94 10.57 3.12
N GLU A 34 13.86 11.09 3.71
CA GLU A 34 13.94 12.12 4.74
C GLU A 34 14.75 11.64 5.95
N ASP A 35 14.50 10.40 6.42
CA ASP A 35 15.31 9.78 7.48
C ASP A 35 16.80 9.65 7.06
N TYR A 36 17.06 9.31 5.81
CA TYR A 36 18.43 9.21 5.27
C TYR A 36 19.11 10.58 5.20
N LEU A 37 18.44 11.61 4.70
CA LEU A 37 18.98 12.96 4.63
C LEU A 37 19.23 13.54 6.02
N ALA A 38 18.33 13.30 6.97
CA ALA A 38 18.54 13.70 8.37
C ALA A 38 19.77 13.01 9.00
N PHE A 39 20.00 11.73 8.69
CA PHE A 39 21.20 11.03 9.09
C PHE A 39 22.47 11.66 8.49
N LEU A 40 22.45 11.97 7.19
CA LEU A 40 23.59 12.61 6.50
C LEU A 40 23.89 13.99 7.06
N ASP A 41 22.87 14.77 7.39
CA ASP A 41 23.02 16.09 8.04
C ASP A 41 23.74 15.94 9.39
N GLY A 42 23.35 14.95 10.19
CA GLY A 42 24.02 14.60 11.45
C GLY A 42 25.49 14.17 11.28
N GLU A 43 25.84 13.59 10.13
CA GLU A 43 27.22 13.21 9.75
C GLU A 43 28.02 14.36 9.10
N GLY A 44 27.44 15.58 9.05
CA GLY A 44 28.09 16.77 8.52
C GLY A 44 28.22 16.81 7.00
N VAL A 45 27.32 16.14 6.27
CA VAL A 45 27.27 16.18 4.81
C VAL A 45 26.65 17.50 4.36
N GLU A 46 27.36 18.26 3.54
CA GLU A 46 26.89 19.54 3.00
C GLU A 46 26.38 19.43 1.56
N GLY A 47 26.94 18.48 0.77
CA GLY A 47 26.62 18.31 -0.64
C GLY A 47 26.76 16.87 -1.13
N PHE A 48 26.43 16.65 -2.40
CA PHE A 48 26.49 15.32 -3.04
C PHE A 48 27.90 14.70 -3.00
N GLY A 49 28.94 15.51 -3.13
CA GLY A 49 30.34 15.05 -3.15
C GLY A 49 30.83 14.46 -1.84
N ASP A 50 30.15 14.75 -0.73
CA ASP A 50 30.51 14.27 0.59
C ASP A 50 29.93 12.89 0.88
N ILE A 51 29.05 12.38 0.02
CA ILE A 51 28.35 11.10 0.23
C ILE A 51 29.14 10.00 -0.44
N ASP A 52 29.88 9.25 0.37
CA ASP A 52 30.62 8.08 -0.03
C ASP A 52 29.92 6.76 0.38
N ARG A 53 30.53 5.64 0.01
CA ARG A 53 30.05 4.31 0.39
C ARG A 53 29.98 4.14 1.91
N GLU A 54 30.94 4.73 2.64
CA GLU A 54 31.01 4.54 4.08
C GLU A 54 29.85 5.20 4.81
N LYS A 55 29.42 6.38 4.39
CA LYS A 55 28.23 7.06 4.93
C LYS A 55 26.94 6.28 4.65
N VAL A 56 26.79 5.71 3.44
CA VAL A 56 25.64 4.84 3.15
C VAL A 56 25.66 3.56 4.00
N ALA A 57 26.83 2.95 4.18
CA ALA A 57 26.98 1.78 5.05
C ALA A 57 26.78 2.12 6.54
N ALA A 58 27.16 3.32 6.97
CA ALA A 58 26.88 3.80 8.33
C ALA A 58 25.38 3.99 8.56
N PHE A 59 24.67 4.53 7.57
CA PHE A 59 23.20 4.60 7.63
C PHE A 59 22.57 3.20 7.76
N GLU A 60 23.01 2.22 6.96
CA GLU A 60 22.52 0.85 7.09
C GLU A 60 22.75 0.30 8.50
N ARG A 61 23.96 0.47 9.06
CA ARG A 61 24.26 0.03 10.44
C ARG A 61 23.34 0.71 11.46
N SER A 62 23.09 2.01 11.32
CA SER A 62 22.18 2.74 12.21
C SER A 62 20.75 2.20 12.18
N LEU A 63 20.27 1.76 11.00
CA LEU A 63 18.97 1.11 10.88
C LEU A 63 18.94 -0.27 11.56
N MET A 64 20.03 -1.03 11.49
CA MET A 64 20.12 -2.34 12.16
C MET A 64 20.16 -2.18 13.69
N GLU A 65 20.82 -1.15 14.21
CA GLU A 65 20.87 -0.84 15.64
C GLU A 65 19.50 -0.44 16.21
N GLN A 66 18.61 0.12 15.40
CA GLN A 66 17.23 0.46 15.78
C GLN A 66 16.30 -0.76 15.91
N ASN A 67 16.81 -2.00 15.77
CA ASN A 67 16.02 -3.24 15.81
C ASN A 67 14.86 -3.29 14.83
N LEU A 68 14.97 -2.63 13.68
CA LEU A 68 13.98 -2.67 12.63
C LEU A 68 13.93 -4.05 11.97
N ALA A 69 12.74 -4.44 11.50
CA ALA A 69 12.61 -5.67 10.71
C ALA A 69 13.52 -5.62 9.46
N VAL A 70 14.18 -6.72 9.15
CA VAL A 70 15.13 -6.83 8.01
C VAL A 70 14.46 -6.37 6.69
N THR A 71 13.17 -6.67 6.51
CA THR A 71 12.40 -6.21 5.34
C THR A 71 12.26 -4.68 5.27
N THR A 72 12.18 -4.01 6.42
CA THR A 72 12.14 -2.54 6.53
C THR A 72 13.50 -1.95 6.16
N VAL A 73 14.59 -2.49 6.71
CA VAL A 73 15.96 -2.08 6.37
C VAL A 73 16.20 -2.25 4.86
N ARG A 74 15.86 -3.40 4.30
CA ARG A 74 15.95 -3.66 2.85
C ARG A 74 15.21 -2.62 2.02
N ARG A 75 13.98 -2.28 2.39
CA ARG A 75 13.18 -1.28 1.67
C ARG A 75 13.86 0.09 1.73
N ARG A 76 14.33 0.53 2.91
CA ARG A 76 15.02 1.81 3.09
C ARG A 76 16.30 1.90 2.27
N ILE A 77 17.16 0.89 2.33
CA ILE A 77 18.39 0.84 1.52
C ILE A 77 18.07 0.77 0.01
N SER A 78 16.99 0.10 -0.38
CA SER A 78 16.54 0.09 -1.78
C SER A 78 16.05 1.48 -2.24
N ALA A 79 15.39 2.25 -1.36
CA ALA A 79 15.01 3.63 -1.64
C ALA A 79 16.25 4.52 -1.82
N VAL A 80 17.23 4.43 -0.90
CA VAL A 80 18.53 5.14 -0.98
C VAL A 80 19.26 4.80 -2.27
N ARG A 81 19.37 3.52 -2.63
CA ARG A 81 20.00 3.08 -3.89
C ARG A 81 19.27 3.64 -5.11
N GLY A 82 17.93 3.65 -5.07
CA GLY A 82 17.11 4.23 -6.12
C GLY A 82 17.33 5.73 -6.30
N TYR A 83 17.42 6.45 -5.19
CA TYR A 83 17.71 7.89 -5.15
C TYR A 83 19.09 8.20 -5.73
N HIS A 84 20.15 7.55 -5.28
CA HIS A 84 21.49 7.77 -5.83
C HIS A 84 21.60 7.38 -7.31
N ARG A 85 20.88 6.35 -7.77
CA ARG A 85 20.81 6.03 -9.20
C ARG A 85 20.13 7.15 -10.00
N PHE A 86 19.13 7.81 -9.43
CA PHE A 86 18.51 8.98 -10.03
C PHE A 86 19.52 10.13 -10.11
N LEU A 87 20.27 10.43 -9.05
CA LEU A 87 21.28 11.50 -9.04
C LEU A 87 22.34 11.30 -10.15
N VAL A 88 22.82 10.06 -10.33
CA VAL A 88 23.76 9.72 -11.42
C VAL A 88 23.12 9.95 -12.79
N ARG A 89 21.85 9.55 -12.97
CA ARG A 89 21.14 9.73 -14.23
C ARG A 89 20.95 11.21 -14.60
N GLU A 90 20.69 12.06 -13.62
CA GLU A 90 20.54 13.50 -13.80
C GLU A 90 21.90 14.24 -13.86
N GLY A 91 23.03 13.54 -13.76
CA GLY A 91 24.36 14.12 -13.83
C GLY A 91 24.75 14.95 -12.60
N LEU A 92 24.06 14.75 -11.47
CA LEU A 92 24.35 15.42 -10.20
C LEU A 92 25.50 14.77 -9.44
N THR A 93 25.78 13.49 -9.74
CA THR A 93 26.92 12.73 -9.20
C THR A 93 27.48 11.80 -10.27
N ASP A 94 28.78 11.46 -10.18
CA ASP A 94 29.45 10.57 -11.14
C ASP A 94 29.20 9.07 -10.86
N ALA A 95 28.90 8.71 -9.61
CA ALA A 95 28.76 7.32 -9.19
C ALA A 95 27.65 7.17 -8.12
N ASN A 96 27.14 5.94 -7.99
CA ASN A 96 26.19 5.58 -6.97
C ASN A 96 26.89 4.92 -5.76
N PRO A 97 27.08 5.62 -4.64
CA PRO A 97 27.78 5.07 -3.46
C PRO A 97 27.01 3.92 -2.81
N ALA A 98 25.70 3.80 -3.05
CA ALA A 98 24.86 2.75 -2.50
C ALA A 98 24.93 1.42 -3.27
N ASP A 99 25.50 1.36 -4.48
CA ASP A 99 25.56 0.11 -5.26
C ASP A 99 26.50 -0.92 -4.61
N ALA A 100 27.53 -0.46 -3.90
CA ALA A 100 28.50 -1.31 -3.20
C ALA A 100 28.11 -1.68 -1.76
N VAL A 101 26.96 -1.23 -1.26
CA VAL A 101 26.42 -1.57 0.07
C VAL A 101 25.57 -2.83 -0.05
N ASP A 102 25.87 -3.85 0.76
CA ASP A 102 25.10 -5.09 0.75
C ASP A 102 23.68 -4.85 1.32
N ILE A 103 22.68 -5.42 0.66
CA ILE A 103 21.32 -5.40 1.20
C ILE A 103 21.13 -6.67 2.06
N PRO A 104 20.75 -6.54 3.34
CA PRO A 104 20.55 -7.69 4.20
C PRO A 104 19.58 -8.70 3.58
N LYS A 105 19.95 -9.98 3.57
CA LYS A 105 19.07 -11.05 3.08
C LYS A 105 17.99 -11.30 4.12
N ALA A 106 16.72 -11.07 3.76
CA ALA A 106 15.62 -11.59 4.56
C ALA A 106 15.53 -13.10 4.34
N ALA A 107 15.27 -13.85 5.39
CA ALA A 107 14.88 -15.24 5.23
C ALA A 107 13.57 -15.29 4.41
N ASP A 108 13.53 -16.13 3.39
CA ASP A 108 12.29 -16.42 2.67
C ASP A 108 11.37 -17.21 3.60
N ARG A 109 10.54 -16.49 4.36
CA ARG A 109 9.46 -17.11 5.11
C ARG A 109 8.26 -17.19 4.19
N LEU A 110 7.78 -18.41 3.97
CA LEU A 110 6.45 -18.60 3.38
C LEU A 110 5.44 -17.94 4.33
N PRO A 111 4.44 -17.23 3.82
CA PRO A 111 3.37 -16.70 4.66
C PRO A 111 2.68 -17.82 5.42
N ASP A 112 2.35 -17.60 6.69
CA ASP A 112 1.41 -18.46 7.40
C ASP A 112 0.06 -18.32 6.71
N VAL A 113 -0.46 -19.43 6.20
CA VAL A 113 -1.74 -19.48 5.48
C VAL A 113 -2.78 -20.13 6.39
N LEU A 114 -3.99 -19.57 6.39
CA LEU A 114 -5.13 -20.18 7.04
C LEU A 114 -5.61 -21.40 6.23
N SER A 115 -6.01 -22.45 6.90
CA SER A 115 -6.69 -23.59 6.28
C SER A 115 -8.12 -23.19 5.85
N ILE A 116 -8.74 -24.02 5.02
CA ILE A 116 -10.14 -23.81 4.60
C ILE A 116 -11.07 -23.83 5.81
N GLU A 117 -10.80 -24.70 6.76
CA GLU A 117 -11.55 -24.84 8.01
C GLU A 117 -11.44 -23.58 8.87
N GLU A 118 -10.22 -23.07 9.07
CA GLU A 118 -9.99 -21.84 9.84
C GLU A 118 -10.66 -20.61 9.19
N VAL A 119 -10.62 -20.51 7.85
CA VAL A 119 -11.35 -19.47 7.14
C VAL A 119 -12.86 -19.63 7.32
N GLY A 120 -13.37 -20.87 7.27
CA GLY A 120 -14.78 -21.17 7.54
C GLY A 120 -15.21 -20.73 8.93
N GLU A 121 -14.47 -21.10 9.96
CA GLU A 121 -14.72 -20.69 11.35
C GLU A 121 -14.68 -19.15 11.51
N MET A 122 -13.69 -18.50 10.90
CA MET A 122 -13.60 -17.04 10.91
C MET A 122 -14.83 -16.39 10.27
N LEU A 123 -15.26 -16.87 9.12
CA LEU A 123 -16.45 -16.37 8.44
C LEU A 123 -17.72 -16.63 9.25
N ASP A 124 -17.87 -17.79 9.85
CA ASP A 124 -19.02 -18.17 10.65
C ASP A 124 -19.12 -17.44 12.00
N ALA A 125 -18.02 -16.85 12.48
CA ALA A 125 -18.04 -15.97 13.64
C ALA A 125 -18.81 -14.65 13.39
N PHE A 126 -19.00 -14.23 12.13
CA PHE A 126 -19.76 -13.04 11.77
C PHE A 126 -21.26 -13.36 11.58
N VAL A 127 -21.96 -13.61 12.69
CA VAL A 127 -23.40 -13.95 12.72
C VAL A 127 -24.32 -12.75 13.04
N GLY A 128 -23.76 -11.54 13.24
CA GLY A 128 -24.54 -10.36 13.58
C GLY A 128 -25.37 -9.83 12.41
N GLU A 129 -26.43 -9.07 12.74
CA GLU A 129 -27.34 -8.46 11.79
C GLU A 129 -27.22 -6.93 11.74
N ARG A 130 -26.33 -6.35 12.53
CA ARG A 130 -26.05 -4.90 12.43
C ARG A 130 -25.48 -4.55 11.06
N PRO A 131 -25.74 -3.34 10.55
CA PRO A 131 -25.19 -2.90 9.26
C PRO A 131 -23.69 -3.11 9.10
N SER A 132 -22.91 -2.94 10.18
CA SER A 132 -21.47 -3.23 10.22
C SER A 132 -21.16 -4.71 10.09
N ASP A 133 -21.96 -5.59 10.71
CA ASP A 133 -21.73 -7.04 10.69
C ASP A 133 -21.98 -7.59 9.28
N LEU A 134 -23.04 -7.11 8.62
CA LEU A 134 -23.33 -7.44 7.22
C LEU A 134 -22.22 -6.98 6.28
N ARG A 135 -21.66 -5.78 6.51
CA ARG A 135 -20.52 -5.27 5.78
C ARG A 135 -19.29 -6.14 5.95
N ASP A 136 -18.95 -6.44 7.19
CA ASP A 136 -17.72 -7.17 7.51
C ASP A 136 -17.79 -8.61 6.99
N ARG A 137 -18.95 -9.27 7.10
CA ARG A 137 -19.18 -10.57 6.47
C ARG A 137 -19.03 -10.48 4.94
N ALA A 138 -19.65 -9.51 4.28
CA ALA A 138 -19.56 -9.36 2.84
C ALA A 138 -18.13 -9.05 2.38
N LEU A 139 -17.40 -8.22 3.14
CA LEU A 139 -16.00 -7.89 2.84
C LEU A 139 -15.12 -9.13 2.90
N LEU A 140 -15.23 -9.93 3.96
CA LEU A 140 -14.43 -11.15 4.13
C LEU A 140 -14.78 -12.21 3.06
N GLU A 141 -16.05 -12.39 2.76
CA GLU A 141 -16.50 -13.31 1.70
C GLU A 141 -15.97 -12.92 0.32
N VAL A 142 -15.94 -11.62 0.01
CA VAL A 142 -15.39 -11.10 -1.26
C VAL A 142 -13.87 -11.24 -1.29
N LEU A 143 -13.17 -10.94 -0.18
CA LEU A 143 -11.72 -11.14 -0.07
C LEU A 143 -11.34 -12.60 -0.33
N TYR A 144 -12.01 -13.52 0.32
CA TYR A 144 -11.70 -14.96 0.22
C TYR A 144 -12.22 -15.57 -1.09
N GLY A 145 -13.52 -15.38 -1.40
CA GLY A 145 -14.17 -16.04 -2.53
C GLY A 145 -13.76 -15.48 -3.89
N CYS A 146 -13.38 -14.19 -3.95
CA CYS A 146 -12.96 -13.54 -5.18
C CYS A 146 -11.43 -13.29 -5.24
N GLY A 147 -10.68 -13.58 -4.18
CA GLY A 147 -9.23 -13.38 -4.14
C GLY A 147 -8.79 -11.92 -4.32
N LEU A 148 -9.58 -10.98 -3.79
CA LEU A 148 -9.25 -9.56 -3.85
C LEU A 148 -8.19 -9.20 -2.79
N ARG A 149 -7.32 -8.23 -3.13
CA ARG A 149 -6.50 -7.58 -2.10
C ARG A 149 -7.36 -6.65 -1.24
N ALA A 150 -6.98 -6.44 0.02
CA ALA A 150 -7.71 -5.53 0.91
C ALA A 150 -7.95 -4.15 0.29
N SER A 151 -6.92 -3.56 -0.35
CA SER A 151 -7.05 -2.27 -1.04
C SER A 151 -7.98 -2.29 -2.25
N GLU A 152 -8.08 -3.42 -2.95
CA GLU A 152 -8.98 -3.59 -4.08
C GLU A 152 -10.44 -3.71 -3.59
N ALA A 153 -10.66 -4.45 -2.51
CA ALA A 153 -11.98 -4.60 -1.93
C ALA A 153 -12.52 -3.26 -1.37
N VAL A 154 -11.73 -2.54 -0.56
CA VAL A 154 -12.15 -1.23 -0.02
C VAL A 154 -12.26 -0.16 -1.10
N GLY A 155 -11.51 -0.29 -2.20
CA GLY A 155 -11.58 0.59 -3.37
C GLY A 155 -12.69 0.25 -4.35
N LEU A 156 -13.48 -0.81 -4.12
CA LEU A 156 -14.52 -1.26 -5.03
C LEU A 156 -15.67 -0.25 -5.11
N ASP A 157 -16.08 0.12 -6.32
CA ASP A 157 -17.20 0.99 -6.60
C ASP A 157 -18.47 0.21 -6.98
N MET A 158 -19.63 0.81 -6.75
CA MET A 158 -20.94 0.22 -7.10
C MET A 158 -21.04 -0.15 -8.58
N GLU A 159 -20.49 0.69 -9.46
CA GLU A 159 -20.47 0.45 -10.90
C GLU A 159 -19.58 -0.74 -11.32
N ALA A 160 -18.68 -1.15 -10.45
CA ALA A 160 -17.79 -2.28 -10.69
C ALA A 160 -18.42 -3.63 -10.33
N VAL A 161 -19.59 -3.64 -9.73
CA VAL A 161 -20.34 -4.85 -9.34
C VAL A 161 -21.39 -5.17 -10.39
N ASN A 162 -21.19 -6.27 -11.11
CA ASN A 162 -22.17 -6.77 -12.08
C ASN A 162 -22.68 -8.15 -11.64
N PHE A 163 -23.84 -8.14 -11.03
CA PHE A 163 -24.46 -9.38 -10.57
C PHE A 163 -25.17 -10.17 -11.68
N ASP A 164 -25.57 -9.51 -12.77
CA ASP A 164 -26.29 -10.18 -13.87
C ASP A 164 -25.35 -11.09 -14.64
N ASP A 165 -24.12 -10.62 -14.87
CA ASP A 165 -23.07 -11.38 -15.52
C ASP A 165 -22.14 -12.10 -14.50
N GLY A 166 -22.35 -11.93 -13.20
CA GLY A 166 -21.63 -12.62 -12.13
C GLY A 166 -20.15 -12.23 -12.00
N PHE A 167 -19.79 -10.95 -12.13
CA PHE A 167 -18.40 -10.51 -11.97
C PHE A 167 -18.24 -9.19 -11.21
N LEU A 168 -17.01 -9.00 -10.72
CA LEU A 168 -16.50 -7.73 -10.20
C LEU A 168 -15.40 -7.20 -11.12
N ARG A 169 -15.42 -5.90 -11.42
CA ARG A 169 -14.37 -5.19 -12.11
C ARG A 169 -13.41 -4.61 -11.09
N VAL A 170 -12.15 -5.04 -11.10
CA VAL A 170 -11.19 -4.72 -10.05
C VAL A 170 -9.98 -4.01 -10.62
N PHE A 171 -9.58 -2.90 -10.00
CA PHE A 171 -8.37 -2.16 -10.38
C PHE A 171 -7.21 -2.58 -9.49
N GLY A 172 -6.20 -3.21 -10.09
CA GLY A 172 -4.98 -3.66 -9.42
C GLY A 172 -3.84 -2.65 -9.46
N LYS A 173 -2.65 -3.12 -9.09
CA LYS A 173 -1.43 -2.32 -9.12
C LYS A 173 -1.16 -1.77 -10.53
N GLY A 174 -0.88 -0.46 -10.60
CA GLY A 174 -0.65 0.22 -11.88
C GLY A 174 -1.92 0.49 -12.68
N SER A 175 -3.07 0.64 -12.01
CA SER A 175 -4.39 0.89 -12.62
C SER A 175 -4.79 -0.18 -13.67
N LYS A 176 -4.23 -1.38 -13.57
CA LYS A 176 -4.63 -2.48 -14.45
C LYS A 176 -5.97 -3.03 -14.00
N GLU A 177 -6.93 -3.01 -14.92
CA GLU A 177 -8.25 -3.59 -14.73
C GLU A 177 -8.21 -5.11 -14.92
N ARG A 178 -8.93 -5.84 -14.06
CA ARG A 178 -9.23 -7.25 -14.27
C ARG A 178 -10.67 -7.56 -13.85
N ILE A 179 -11.24 -8.55 -14.49
CA ILE A 179 -12.55 -9.10 -14.16
C ILE A 179 -12.33 -10.32 -13.24
N VAL A 180 -13.09 -10.36 -12.16
CA VAL A 180 -13.06 -11.46 -11.18
C VAL A 180 -14.48 -12.00 -11.03
N PRO A 181 -14.71 -13.30 -11.18
CA PRO A 181 -16.03 -13.87 -11.00
C PRO A 181 -16.49 -13.72 -9.54
N ILE A 182 -17.80 -13.46 -9.34
CA ILE A 182 -18.44 -13.50 -8.03
C ILE A 182 -19.59 -14.49 -8.08
N ALA A 183 -19.61 -15.41 -7.11
CA ALA A 183 -20.64 -16.44 -7.02
C ALA A 183 -20.79 -16.95 -5.59
N GLY A 184 -21.80 -17.75 -5.34
CA GLY A 184 -21.96 -18.53 -4.09
C GLY A 184 -22.12 -17.64 -2.86
N ALA A 185 -21.28 -17.88 -1.83
CA ALA A 185 -21.37 -17.19 -0.54
C ALA A 185 -20.99 -15.70 -0.67
N ALA A 186 -19.96 -15.37 -1.43
CA ALA A 186 -19.53 -13.99 -1.65
C ALA A 186 -20.63 -13.16 -2.33
N GLU A 187 -21.27 -13.69 -3.34
CA GLU A 187 -22.39 -13.00 -4.00
C GLU A 187 -23.58 -12.79 -3.04
N ARG A 188 -23.99 -13.83 -2.33
CA ARG A 188 -25.11 -13.73 -1.37
C ARG A 188 -24.83 -12.71 -0.27
N ALA A 189 -23.64 -12.73 0.30
CA ALA A 189 -23.25 -11.82 1.37
C ALA A 189 -23.18 -10.37 0.85
N LEU A 190 -22.60 -10.15 -0.33
CA LEU A 190 -22.53 -8.82 -0.92
C LEU A 190 -23.92 -8.28 -1.27
N ARG A 191 -24.79 -9.07 -1.88
CA ARG A 191 -26.19 -8.69 -2.16
C ARG A 191 -26.94 -8.29 -0.89
N ARG A 192 -26.82 -9.09 0.18
CA ARG A 192 -27.46 -8.79 1.47
C ARG A 192 -26.95 -7.50 2.08
N TYR A 193 -25.62 -7.31 2.08
CA TYR A 193 -25.04 -6.07 2.57
C TYR A 193 -25.51 -4.85 1.77
N LEU A 194 -25.53 -4.93 0.44
CA LEU A 194 -25.96 -3.82 -0.41
C LEU A 194 -27.44 -3.48 -0.25
N ALA A 195 -28.28 -4.48 0.02
CA ALA A 195 -29.71 -4.30 0.22
C ALA A 195 -30.07 -3.77 1.62
N GLU A 196 -29.43 -4.29 2.66
CA GLU A 196 -29.82 -4.07 4.06
C GLU A 196 -28.81 -3.20 4.83
N GLY A 197 -27.53 -3.52 4.75
CA GLY A 197 -26.48 -2.89 5.56
C GLY A 197 -26.01 -1.55 5.02
N ARG A 198 -25.65 -1.50 3.74
CA ARG A 198 -25.10 -0.30 3.11
C ARG A 198 -26.03 0.93 3.18
N PRO A 199 -27.36 0.82 2.90
CA PRO A 199 -28.26 1.96 3.04
C PRO A 199 -28.35 2.51 4.46
N ALA A 200 -28.24 1.64 5.47
CA ALA A 200 -28.22 2.05 6.87
C ALA A 200 -26.92 2.80 7.24
N LEU A 201 -25.77 2.32 6.77
CA LEU A 201 -24.49 3.03 6.96
C LEU A 201 -24.44 4.35 6.19
N ALA A 202 -24.95 4.39 4.97
CA ALA A 202 -24.98 5.63 4.16
C ALA A 202 -25.77 6.76 4.84
N ARG A 203 -26.84 6.45 5.56
CA ARG A 203 -27.63 7.44 6.32
C ARG A 203 -26.88 8.06 7.49
N ALA A 204 -25.78 7.47 7.96
CA ALA A 204 -24.94 8.04 9.01
C ALA A 204 -24.12 9.27 8.55
N ALA A 205 -23.93 9.44 7.24
CA ALA A 205 -23.25 10.61 6.68
C ALA A 205 -24.23 11.78 6.56
N ALA A 206 -23.98 12.88 7.28
CA ALA A 206 -24.78 14.10 7.16
C ALA A 206 -24.64 14.74 5.76
N ASN A 207 -23.43 14.70 5.19
CA ASN A 207 -23.10 15.20 3.86
C ASN A 207 -22.25 14.13 3.13
N PRO A 208 -22.89 13.21 2.40
CA PRO A 208 -22.15 12.17 1.69
C PRO A 208 -21.30 12.76 0.56
N THR A 209 -20.04 12.37 0.49
CA THR A 209 -19.15 12.72 -0.63
C THR A 209 -19.48 11.87 -1.86
N ALA A 210 -19.09 12.33 -3.05
CA ALA A 210 -19.21 11.53 -4.29
C ALA A 210 -18.46 10.18 -4.15
N ASP A 211 -17.29 10.18 -3.51
CA ASP A 211 -16.51 8.97 -3.22
C ASP A 211 -17.29 7.99 -2.31
N ALA A 212 -17.91 8.47 -1.24
CA ALA A 212 -18.73 7.63 -0.36
C ALA A 212 -19.97 7.08 -1.09
N THR A 213 -20.57 7.86 -1.98
CA THR A 213 -21.73 7.43 -2.78
C THR A 213 -21.33 6.32 -3.76
N ALA A 214 -20.18 6.43 -4.39
CA ALA A 214 -19.66 5.42 -5.33
C ALA A 214 -19.20 4.13 -4.62
N ALA A 215 -18.67 4.24 -3.40
CA ALA A 215 -18.07 3.12 -2.68
C ALA A 215 -19.04 1.97 -2.39
N VAL A 216 -18.63 0.74 -2.59
CA VAL A 216 -19.35 -0.46 -2.14
C VAL A 216 -19.33 -0.54 -0.62
N PHE A 217 -18.14 -0.54 -0.01
CA PHE A 217 -17.97 -0.72 1.43
C PHE A 217 -17.85 0.63 2.16
N LEU A 218 -18.74 0.83 3.13
CA LEU A 218 -18.81 2.05 3.93
C LEU A 218 -18.38 1.81 5.38
N ASN A 219 -17.72 2.80 5.96
CA ASN A 219 -17.44 2.83 7.37
C ASN A 219 -18.69 3.22 8.20
N GLN A 220 -18.60 3.20 9.53
CA GLN A 220 -19.73 3.53 10.41
C GLN A 220 -20.19 5.00 10.34
N ARG A 221 -19.38 5.88 9.73
CA ARG A 221 -19.72 7.30 9.52
C ARG A 221 -20.31 7.57 8.12
N GLY A 222 -20.50 6.51 7.33
CA GLY A 222 -21.05 6.60 5.98
C GLY A 222 -20.06 7.02 4.90
N GLY A 223 -18.78 7.16 5.22
CA GLY A 223 -17.72 7.35 4.25
C GLY A 223 -17.19 6.01 3.70
N ARG A 224 -16.35 6.05 2.65
CA ARG A 224 -15.62 4.85 2.17
C ARG A 224 -14.82 4.24 3.32
N LEU A 225 -14.75 2.89 3.37
CA LEU A 225 -14.07 2.11 4.40
C LEU A 225 -12.55 2.35 4.37
#